data_c8909d875016053432ab86fef17a7587
#
_entry.id   c8909d875016053432ab86fef17a7587
#
_cell.length_a   1.000
_cell.length_b   1.000
_cell.length_c   1.000
_cell.angle_alpha   90.00
_cell.angle_beta   90.00
_cell.angle_gamma   90.00
#
_symmetry.space_group_name_H-M   'P 1'
#
loop_
_entity.id
_entity.type
_entity.pdbx_description
1 polymer ?
#
loop_
_entity_poly.entity_id
_entity_poly.type
_entity_poly.pdbx_seq_one_letter_code
_entity_poly.pdbx_strand_id
1 'polypeptide(L)'
;MSDSRTRELVARYVGVWGEADAEQRRKTIEELWAEDGKHFLDPPAEFREVASGLGFGFAASTLEATGYDELEARVARSYEEFVAGGEYEFRPRDNAVRLKDVVKFSWEMVATATGEVMGGGLEVLQVDADGRIVADYMFPN
;
A
#
# COMPACT_ATOMS: atom_id res chain seq x y z
N MET A 1 -7.48 7.27 -19.54
CA MET A 1 -6.09 7.69 -19.71
C MET A 1 -5.63 8.41 -18.46
N SER A 2 -4.54 7.94 -17.83
CA SER A 2 -4.04 8.60 -16.64
C SER A 2 -3.20 9.82 -17.00
N ASP A 3 -3.40 10.91 -16.27
CA ASP A 3 -2.58 12.10 -16.45
C ASP A 3 -1.25 11.96 -15.70
N SER A 4 -0.34 12.91 -15.91
CA SER A 4 0.99 12.86 -15.31
C SER A 4 0.98 12.95 -13.79
N ARG A 5 0.00 13.66 -13.20
CA ARG A 5 -0.14 13.75 -11.74
C ARG A 5 -0.56 12.42 -11.14
N THR A 6 -1.48 11.72 -11.80
CA THR A 6 -1.92 10.40 -11.35
C THR A 6 -0.78 9.40 -11.42
N ARG A 7 0.00 9.39 -12.50
CA ARG A 7 1.17 8.52 -12.63
C ARG A 7 2.22 8.81 -11.57
N GLU A 8 2.47 10.09 -11.31
CA GLU A 8 3.42 10.50 -10.29
C GLU A 8 2.98 10.05 -8.90
N LEU A 9 1.70 10.23 -8.57
CA LEU A 9 1.15 9.77 -7.31
C LEU A 9 1.34 8.26 -7.14
N VAL A 10 0.99 7.49 -8.16
CA VAL A 10 1.12 6.02 -8.13
C VAL A 10 2.58 5.61 -7.98
N ALA A 11 3.49 6.23 -8.72
CA ALA A 11 4.92 5.90 -8.65
C ALA A 11 5.48 6.20 -7.25
N ARG A 12 5.11 7.33 -6.65
CA ARG A 12 5.56 7.69 -5.30
C ARG A 12 4.94 6.79 -4.24
N TYR A 13 3.67 6.46 -4.40
CA TYR A 13 2.98 5.55 -3.49
C TYR A 13 3.66 4.18 -3.48
N VAL A 14 3.84 3.56 -4.64
CA VAL A 14 4.50 2.24 -4.71
C VAL A 14 5.95 2.35 -4.23
N GLY A 15 6.65 3.44 -4.58
CA GLY A 15 8.04 3.65 -4.21
C GLY A 15 8.29 3.71 -2.70
N VAL A 16 7.35 4.27 -1.94
CA VAL A 16 7.53 4.39 -0.48
C VAL A 16 7.60 3.02 0.21
N TRP A 17 6.92 2.03 -0.34
CA TRP A 17 6.94 0.67 0.22
C TRP A 17 8.29 -0.03 0.02
N GLY A 18 9.12 0.46 -0.90
CA GLY A 18 10.46 -0.05 -1.15
C GLY A 18 11.59 0.86 -0.68
N GLU A 19 11.29 1.95 0.03
CA GLU A 19 12.30 2.91 0.47
C GLU A 19 13.11 2.38 1.65
N ALA A 20 14.41 2.25 1.46
CA ALA A 20 15.31 1.71 2.48
C ALA A 20 15.60 2.68 3.63
N ASP A 21 15.63 3.98 3.34
CA ASP A 21 15.93 5.01 4.33
C ASP A 21 14.68 5.35 5.15
N ALA A 22 14.71 5.08 6.45
CA ALA A 22 13.56 5.29 7.33
C ALA A 22 13.15 6.76 7.42
N GLU A 23 14.11 7.69 7.41
CA GLU A 23 13.80 9.12 7.46
C GLU A 23 13.13 9.58 6.17
N GLN A 24 13.64 9.15 5.03
CA GLN A 24 13.06 9.46 3.74
C GLN A 24 11.68 8.83 3.60
N ARG A 25 11.51 7.63 4.10
CA ARG A 25 10.22 6.93 4.12
C ARG A 25 9.18 7.74 4.89
N ARG A 26 9.52 8.19 6.10
CA ARG A 26 8.62 9.03 6.92
C ARG A 26 8.26 10.32 6.21
N LYS A 27 9.23 10.99 5.62
CA LYS A 27 9.00 12.22 4.88
C LYS A 27 8.04 12.03 3.72
N THR A 28 8.22 10.96 2.97
CA THR A 28 7.35 10.63 1.84
C THR A 28 5.93 10.32 2.30
N ILE A 29 5.77 9.60 3.41
CA ILE A 29 4.46 9.33 4.00
C ILE A 29 3.74 10.62 4.34
N GLU A 30 4.44 11.59 4.94
CA GLU A 30 3.85 12.89 5.29
C GLU A 30 3.48 13.72 4.07
N GLU A 31 4.14 13.49 2.95
CA GLU A 31 3.81 14.14 1.68
C GLU A 31 2.67 13.46 0.94
N LEU A 32 2.56 12.13 1.05
CA LEU A 32 1.55 11.35 0.34
C LEU A 32 0.18 11.33 1.05
N TRP A 33 0.17 11.12 2.37
CA TRP A 33 -1.07 11.04 3.13
C TRP A 33 -1.39 12.35 3.82
N ALA A 34 -2.69 12.60 4.01
CA ALA A 34 -3.16 13.65 4.91
C ALA A 34 -2.82 13.27 6.35
N GLU A 35 -2.80 14.25 7.25
CA GLU A 35 -2.40 14.06 8.65
C GLU A 35 -3.19 12.94 9.35
N ASP A 36 -4.49 12.83 9.07
CA ASP A 36 -5.36 11.81 9.62
C ASP A 36 -5.71 10.74 8.59
N GLY A 37 -4.84 10.58 7.57
CA GLY A 37 -5.03 9.60 6.51
C GLY A 37 -5.08 8.18 7.03
N LYS A 38 -5.80 7.33 6.30
CA LYS A 38 -6.03 5.94 6.68
C LYS A 38 -5.58 4.98 5.59
N HIS A 39 -5.12 3.82 6.03
CA HIS A 39 -4.80 2.70 5.17
C HIS A 39 -5.55 1.47 5.69
N PHE A 40 -6.32 0.85 4.82
CA PHE A 40 -7.07 -0.36 5.14
C PHE A 40 -6.51 -1.52 4.33
N LEU A 41 -6.28 -2.63 5.00
CA LEU A 41 -5.80 -3.84 4.36
C LEU A 41 -6.85 -4.93 4.49
N ASP A 42 -7.23 -5.53 3.35
CA ASP A 42 -8.05 -6.73 3.32
C ASP A 42 -7.10 -7.91 3.59
N PRO A 43 -7.15 -8.54 4.78
CA PRO A 43 -6.16 -9.56 5.10
C PRO A 43 -6.29 -10.78 4.19
N PRO A 44 -5.16 -11.45 3.88
CA PRO A 44 -5.20 -12.69 3.12
C PRO A 44 -6.09 -13.75 3.78
N ALA A 45 -6.67 -14.63 2.98
CA ALA A 45 -7.57 -15.69 3.46
C ALA A 45 -6.93 -16.57 4.55
N GLU A 46 -5.65 -16.85 4.40
CA GLU A 46 -4.87 -17.64 5.37
C GLU A 46 -4.87 -17.01 6.76
N PHE A 47 -4.73 -15.70 6.83
CA PHE A 47 -4.77 -14.98 8.09
C PHE A 47 -6.15 -15.06 8.73
N ARG A 48 -7.21 -14.96 7.94
CA ARG A 48 -8.59 -15.07 8.42
C ARG A 48 -8.88 -16.45 8.97
N GLU A 49 -8.39 -17.49 8.31
CA GLU A 49 -8.56 -18.87 8.77
C GLU A 49 -7.88 -19.10 10.11
N VAL A 50 -6.64 -18.62 10.27
CA VAL A 50 -5.91 -18.77 11.53
C VAL A 50 -6.64 -18.05 12.65
N ALA A 51 -7.07 -16.83 12.41
CA ALA A 51 -7.80 -16.02 13.39
C ALA A 51 -9.12 -16.70 13.79
N SER A 52 -9.86 -17.22 12.82
CA SER A 52 -11.12 -17.92 13.04
C SER A 52 -10.89 -19.18 13.85
N GLY A 53 -9.84 -19.95 13.54
CA GLY A 53 -9.49 -21.18 14.25
C GLY A 53 -9.08 -20.97 15.70
N LEU A 54 -8.66 -19.75 16.05
CA LEU A 54 -8.33 -19.39 17.44
C LEU A 54 -9.55 -18.89 18.22
N GLY A 55 -10.73 -18.94 17.62
CA GLY A 55 -11.97 -18.57 18.28
C GLY A 55 -12.23 -17.07 18.35
N PHE A 56 -11.46 -16.27 17.65
CA PHE A 56 -11.72 -14.83 17.56
C PHE A 56 -12.88 -14.58 16.61
N GLY A 57 -13.94 -13.99 17.11
CA GLY A 57 -15.03 -13.54 16.27
C GLY A 57 -14.66 -12.26 15.56
N PHE A 58 -14.06 -12.36 14.40
CA PHE A 58 -13.79 -11.18 13.60
C PHE A 58 -15.02 -10.85 12.76
N ALA A 59 -15.80 -9.93 13.25
CA ALA A 59 -16.88 -9.34 12.47
C ALA A 59 -16.30 -8.45 11.37
N ALA A 60 -15.10 -7.92 11.59
CA ALA A 60 -14.39 -7.14 10.60
C ALA A 60 -13.02 -7.75 10.39
N SER A 61 -12.73 -8.07 9.17
CA SER A 61 -11.47 -8.66 8.78
C SER A 61 -10.52 -7.61 8.18
N THR A 62 -10.72 -6.34 8.54
CA THR A 62 -9.92 -5.24 8.02
C THR A 62 -8.85 -4.84 9.01
N LEU A 63 -7.62 -4.75 8.54
CA LEU A 63 -6.53 -4.15 9.31
C LEU A 63 -6.46 -2.67 8.94
N GLU A 64 -6.25 -1.80 9.94
CA GLU A 64 -6.29 -0.37 9.75
C GLU A 64 -5.07 0.31 10.37
N ALA A 65 -4.49 1.28 9.63
CA ALA A 65 -3.47 2.19 10.13
C ALA A 65 -4.00 3.62 9.91
N THR A 66 -4.02 4.43 10.97
CA THR A 66 -4.53 5.80 10.93
C THR A 66 -3.46 6.75 11.45
N GLY A 67 -3.16 7.80 10.68
CA GLY A 67 -2.19 8.81 11.06
C GLY A 67 -0.75 8.40 10.73
N TYR A 68 0.15 9.37 10.77
CA TYR A 68 1.52 9.18 10.29
C TYR A 68 2.30 8.11 11.06
N ASP A 69 2.13 8.03 12.37
CA ASP A 69 2.87 7.05 13.16
C ASP A 69 2.48 5.62 12.82
N GLU A 70 1.18 5.36 12.69
CA GLU A 70 0.69 4.03 12.33
C GLU A 70 1.00 3.69 10.87
N LEU A 71 0.89 4.68 9.98
CA LEU A 71 1.25 4.49 8.57
C LEU A 71 2.74 4.16 8.42
N GLU A 72 3.60 4.88 9.16
CA GLU A 72 5.04 4.60 9.16
C GLU A 72 5.34 3.19 9.64
N ALA A 73 4.73 2.79 10.75
CA ALA A 73 4.92 1.45 11.30
C ALA A 73 4.47 0.36 10.31
N ARG A 74 3.34 0.59 9.65
CA ARG A 74 2.80 -0.34 8.64
C ARG A 74 3.75 -0.49 7.46
N VAL A 75 4.22 0.62 6.91
CA VAL A 75 5.12 0.60 5.74
C VAL A 75 6.48 0.01 6.11
N ALA A 76 7.02 0.38 7.27
CA ALA A 76 8.30 -0.15 7.76
C ALA A 76 8.25 -1.67 7.91
N ARG A 77 7.17 -2.19 8.46
CA ARG A 77 7.01 -3.63 8.67
C ARG A 77 6.97 -4.39 7.33
N SER A 78 6.26 -3.86 6.35
CA SER A 78 6.22 -4.45 5.01
C SER A 78 7.60 -4.43 4.37
N TYR A 79 8.31 -3.32 4.51
CA TYR A 79 9.67 -3.20 3.99
C TYR A 79 10.59 -4.28 4.59
N GLU A 80 10.57 -4.42 5.89
CA GLU A 80 11.40 -5.41 6.60
C GLU A 80 11.06 -6.83 6.20
N GLU A 81 9.78 -7.12 6.01
CA GLU A 81 9.33 -8.47 5.70
C GLU A 81 9.62 -8.89 4.27
N PHE A 82 9.46 -7.99 3.30
CA PHE A 82 9.51 -8.35 1.87
C PHE A 82 10.71 -7.77 1.11
N VAL A 83 11.17 -6.58 1.47
CA VAL A 83 12.13 -5.84 0.65
C VAL A 83 13.53 -5.82 1.23
N ALA A 84 13.67 -5.68 2.56
CA ALA A 84 14.96 -5.49 3.21
C ALA A 84 15.97 -6.60 2.92
N GLY A 85 15.50 -7.84 2.78
CA GLY A 85 16.36 -8.99 2.46
C GLY A 85 16.77 -9.08 1.00
N GLY A 86 16.27 -8.19 0.15
CA GLY A 86 16.59 -8.18 -1.27
C GLY A 86 15.86 -9.23 -2.11
N GLU A 87 14.87 -9.91 -1.53
CA GLU A 87 14.15 -10.97 -2.23
C GLU A 87 13.07 -10.46 -3.17
N TYR A 88 12.39 -9.38 -2.80
CA TYR A 88 11.24 -8.87 -3.55
C TYR A 88 11.31 -7.36 -3.72
N GLU A 89 10.62 -6.88 -4.77
CA GLU A 89 10.37 -5.46 -4.96
C GLU A 89 8.92 -5.27 -5.42
N PHE A 90 8.37 -4.09 -5.17
CA PHE A 90 7.04 -3.74 -5.60
C PHE A 90 7.10 -2.78 -6.78
N ARG A 91 6.19 -2.95 -7.74
CA ARG A 91 6.09 -2.04 -8.88
C ARG A 91 4.64 -1.85 -9.30
N PRO A 92 4.28 -0.69 -9.86
CA PRO A 92 2.93 -0.49 -10.40
C PRO A 92 2.79 -1.18 -11.76
N ARG A 93 1.57 -1.54 -12.12
CA ARG A 93 1.28 -2.17 -13.41
C ARG A 93 1.03 -1.19 -14.56
N ASP A 94 1.14 0.09 -14.33
CA ASP A 94 0.87 1.14 -15.32
C ASP A 94 -0.58 1.08 -15.87
N ASN A 95 -1.52 0.83 -14.97
CA ASN A 95 -2.94 0.76 -15.30
C ASN A 95 -3.78 1.71 -14.44
N ALA A 96 -3.17 2.80 -13.96
CA ALA A 96 -3.86 3.74 -13.10
C ALA A 96 -4.95 4.49 -13.84
N VAL A 97 -6.11 4.60 -13.20
CA VAL A 97 -7.22 5.44 -13.67
C VAL A 97 -7.70 6.31 -12.53
N ARG A 98 -8.16 7.50 -12.87
CA ARG A 98 -8.70 8.43 -11.89
C ARG A 98 -10.12 8.81 -12.25
N LEU A 99 -11.01 8.80 -11.25
CA LEU A 99 -12.37 9.29 -11.36
C LEU A 99 -12.60 10.22 -10.17
N LYS A 100 -12.73 11.52 -10.44
CA LYS A 100 -12.88 12.56 -9.41
C LYS A 100 -11.76 12.50 -8.38
N ASP A 101 -12.07 12.17 -7.14
CA ASP A 101 -11.12 12.09 -6.03
C ASP A 101 -10.64 10.66 -5.75
N VAL A 102 -10.90 9.73 -6.67
CA VAL A 102 -10.52 8.32 -6.51
C VAL A 102 -9.54 7.90 -7.59
N VAL A 103 -8.45 7.27 -7.17
CA VAL A 103 -7.43 6.69 -8.06
C VAL A 103 -7.38 5.19 -7.81
N LYS A 104 -7.42 4.41 -8.88
CA LYS A 104 -7.35 2.95 -8.82
C LYS A 104 -6.19 2.46 -9.68
N PHE A 105 -5.41 1.53 -9.16
CA PHE A 105 -4.31 0.91 -9.90
C PHE A 105 -3.97 -0.45 -9.32
N SER A 106 -3.23 -1.25 -10.08
CA SER A 106 -2.72 -2.54 -9.60
C SER A 106 -1.20 -2.46 -9.40
N TRP A 107 -0.70 -3.27 -8.48
CA TRP A 107 0.73 -3.39 -8.20
C TRP A 107 1.13 -4.85 -8.21
N GLU A 108 2.44 -5.09 -8.39
CA GLU A 108 3.00 -6.44 -8.41
C GLU A 108 4.14 -6.55 -7.42
N MET A 109 4.25 -7.71 -6.80
CA MET A 109 5.41 -8.10 -6.01
C MET A 109 6.25 -9.03 -6.89
N VAL A 110 7.48 -8.65 -7.12
CA VAL A 110 8.36 -9.31 -8.10
C VAL A 110 9.58 -9.87 -7.38
N ALA A 111 9.95 -11.11 -7.71
CA ALA A 111 11.20 -11.70 -7.23
C ALA A 111 12.37 -11.02 -7.92
N THR A 112 13.26 -10.40 -7.15
CA THR A 112 14.38 -9.63 -7.70
C THR A 112 15.35 -10.49 -8.51
N ALA A 113 15.54 -11.75 -8.08
CA ALA A 113 16.48 -12.65 -8.73
C ALA A 113 16.04 -13.09 -10.13
N THR A 114 14.74 -13.23 -10.35
CA THR A 114 14.21 -13.82 -11.60
C THR A 114 13.32 -12.86 -12.40
N GLY A 115 12.82 -11.80 -11.77
CA GLY A 115 11.83 -10.92 -12.38
C GLY A 115 10.42 -11.52 -12.42
N GLU A 116 10.24 -12.69 -11.81
CA GLU A 116 8.93 -13.35 -11.79
C GLU A 116 7.96 -12.64 -10.86
N VAL A 117 6.72 -12.49 -11.32
CA VAL A 117 5.64 -11.91 -10.49
C VAL A 117 5.19 -12.96 -9.49
N MET A 118 5.38 -12.68 -8.20
CA MET A 118 5.07 -13.60 -7.12
C MET A 118 3.75 -13.27 -6.41
N GLY A 119 3.21 -12.12 -6.68
CA GLY A 119 1.95 -11.68 -6.10
C GLY A 119 1.59 -10.29 -6.58
N GLY A 120 0.58 -9.73 -5.99
CA GLY A 120 0.15 -8.38 -6.36
C GLY A 120 -1.12 -7.98 -5.64
N GLY A 121 -1.70 -6.89 -6.08
CA GLY A 121 -2.93 -6.41 -5.49
C GLY A 121 -3.52 -5.23 -6.25
N LEU A 122 -4.69 -4.83 -5.76
CA LEU A 122 -5.40 -3.65 -6.23
C LEU A 122 -5.38 -2.59 -5.12
N GLU A 123 -5.04 -1.35 -5.50
CA GLU A 123 -5.14 -0.21 -4.61
C GLU A 123 -6.24 0.73 -5.08
N VAL A 124 -7.00 1.22 -4.12
CA VAL A 124 -7.98 2.29 -4.37
C VAL A 124 -7.66 3.42 -3.39
N LEU A 125 -7.30 4.57 -3.91
CA LEU A 125 -6.92 5.74 -3.12
C LEU A 125 -7.97 6.82 -3.26
N GLN A 126 -8.40 7.39 -2.14
CA GLN A 126 -9.20 8.61 -2.14
C GLN A 126 -8.28 9.76 -1.73
N VAL A 127 -8.29 10.83 -2.51
CA VAL A 127 -7.41 11.99 -2.27
C VAL A 127 -8.23 13.24 -1.96
N ASP A 128 -7.64 14.16 -1.21
CA ASP A 128 -8.26 15.46 -0.91
C ASP A 128 -7.93 16.50 -1.98
N ALA A 129 -8.34 17.74 -1.75
CA ALA A 129 -8.12 18.84 -2.70
C ALA A 129 -6.64 19.15 -2.92
N ASP A 130 -5.79 18.83 -1.95
CA ASP A 130 -4.33 19.03 -2.06
C ASP A 130 -3.62 17.84 -2.72
N GLY A 131 -4.37 16.80 -3.05
CA GLY A 131 -3.81 15.59 -3.66
C GLY A 131 -3.23 14.61 -2.66
N ARG A 132 -3.48 14.79 -1.35
CA ARG A 132 -3.03 13.85 -0.34
C ARG A 132 -4.07 12.77 -0.10
N ILE A 133 -3.58 11.58 0.24
CA ILE A 133 -4.43 10.41 0.44
C ILE A 133 -5.15 10.54 1.79
N VAL A 134 -6.48 10.47 1.76
CA VAL A 134 -7.30 10.45 2.97
C VAL A 134 -7.74 9.04 3.32
N ALA A 135 -7.88 8.16 2.33
CA ALA A 135 -8.21 6.75 2.53
C ALA A 135 -7.55 5.92 1.46
N ASP A 136 -6.95 4.81 1.86
CA ASP A 136 -6.21 3.90 1.01
C ASP A 136 -6.74 2.49 1.27
N TYR A 137 -7.27 1.85 0.24
CA TYR A 137 -7.85 0.51 0.34
C TYR A 137 -6.97 -0.46 -0.43
N MET A 138 -6.36 -1.40 0.26
CA MET A 138 -5.46 -2.40 -0.33
C MET A 138 -6.13 -3.77 -0.37
N PHE A 139 -6.20 -4.34 -1.57
CA PHE A 139 -6.78 -5.67 -1.82
C PHE A 139 -5.70 -6.59 -2.40
N PRO A 140 -4.93 -7.29 -1.56
CA PRO A 140 -3.92 -8.23 -2.07
C PRO A 140 -4.59 -9.41 -2.79
N ASN A 141 -3.93 -9.88 -3.82
CA ASN A 141 -4.38 -11.06 -4.58
C ASN A 141 -3.96 -12.35 -3.90
#